data_7d0f973297b27ad8301cc997b33b3a32
#
_entry.id   7d0f973297b27ad8301cc997b33b3a32
#
_cell.length_a   1.000
_cell.length_b   1.000
_cell.length_c   1.000
_cell.angle_alpha   90.00
_cell.angle_beta   90.00
_cell.angle_gamma   90.00
#
_symmetry.space_group_name_H-M   'P 1'
#
loop_
_entity.id
_entity.type
_entity.pdbx_description
1 polymer ?
#
loop_
_entity_poly.entity_id
_entity_poly.type
_entity_poly.pdbx_seq_one_letter_code
_entity_poly.pdbx_strand_id
1 'polypeptide(L)'
;HFLYLGRIMKEKGIDELFYAIRKLHKEYGKKVVLDIVGFFEDEYKGEVEKLVEDGIAVFHGFKEDPRPYYKAADCIVLPSYHEGMSNVLLEAASTGRPVVTSKIPGCMESVEDGTTGYLCQVKNAHSLYQKMNEIYHKSRADREEMGKCARDKMAREFAKDEVLKMTVAKVKE
;
A
#
# COMPACT_ATOMS: atom_id res chain seq x y z
N HIS A 1 2.21 -3.19 11.62
CA HIS A 1 1.18 -2.24 11.16
C HIS A 1 1.15 -2.16 9.65
N PHE A 2 0.03 -2.55 9.04
CA PHE A 2 -0.27 -2.30 7.64
C PHE A 2 -1.04 -0.99 7.52
N LEU A 3 -0.77 -0.18 6.51
CA LEU A 3 -1.48 1.06 6.24
C LEU A 3 -2.21 0.99 4.90
N TYR A 4 -3.50 1.25 4.93
CA TYR A 4 -4.27 1.62 3.74
C TYR A 4 -4.53 3.12 3.74
N LEU A 5 -4.31 3.76 2.59
CA LEU A 5 -4.57 5.18 2.41
C LEU A 5 -5.30 5.41 1.09
N GLY A 6 -6.48 6.03 1.17
CA GLY A 6 -7.28 6.33 -0.01
C GLY A 6 -8.78 6.34 0.25
N ARG A 7 -9.54 6.46 -0.83
CA ARG A 7 -11.01 6.34 -0.82
C ARG A 7 -11.39 4.90 -0.47
N ILE A 8 -12.33 4.73 0.44
CA ILE A 8 -12.83 3.42 0.85
C ILE A 8 -13.97 3.06 -0.09
N MET A 9 -13.63 2.30 -1.13
CA MET A 9 -14.53 1.90 -2.20
C MET A 9 -14.08 0.57 -2.82
N LYS A 10 -15.01 -0.13 -3.44
CA LYS A 10 -14.79 -1.48 -4.00
C LYS A 10 -13.62 -1.54 -5.00
N GLU A 11 -13.50 -0.55 -5.87
CA GLU A 11 -12.44 -0.51 -6.90
C GLU A 11 -11.02 -0.34 -6.31
N LYS A 12 -10.92 0.05 -5.04
CA LYS A 12 -9.66 0.08 -4.29
C LYS A 12 -9.31 -1.27 -3.66
N GLY A 13 -10.08 -2.33 -3.93
CA GLY A 13 -9.80 -3.68 -3.44
C GLY A 13 -10.05 -3.85 -1.95
N ILE A 14 -11.03 -3.11 -1.41
CA ILE A 14 -11.35 -3.10 0.03
C ILE A 14 -11.84 -4.48 0.50
N ASP A 15 -12.61 -5.18 -0.32
CA ASP A 15 -13.09 -6.54 -0.01
C ASP A 15 -11.91 -7.50 0.19
N GLU A 16 -10.93 -7.46 -0.70
CA GLU A 16 -9.72 -8.27 -0.63
C GLU A 16 -8.85 -7.90 0.57
N LEU A 17 -8.75 -6.59 0.85
CA LEU A 17 -7.99 -6.09 2.00
C LEU A 17 -8.59 -6.56 3.32
N PHE A 18 -9.91 -6.45 3.48
CA PHE A 18 -10.60 -6.86 4.69
C PHE A 18 -10.54 -8.38 4.88
N TYR A 19 -10.63 -9.16 3.81
CA TYR A 19 -10.39 -10.60 3.89
C TYR A 19 -8.97 -10.91 4.37
N ALA A 20 -7.96 -10.29 3.75
CA ALA A 20 -6.56 -10.55 4.05
C ALA A 20 -6.20 -10.17 5.49
N ILE A 21 -6.63 -9.01 5.96
CA ILE A 21 -6.32 -8.55 7.32
C ILE A 21 -7.02 -9.38 8.40
N ARG A 22 -8.31 -9.76 8.20
CA ARG A 22 -9.01 -10.66 9.11
C ARG A 22 -8.30 -12.00 9.24
N LYS A 23 -7.82 -12.55 8.12
CA LYS A 23 -7.09 -13.81 8.10
C LYS A 23 -5.76 -13.70 8.84
N LEU A 24 -4.96 -12.68 8.58
CA LEU A 24 -3.72 -12.41 9.30
C LEU A 24 -3.95 -12.19 10.79
N HIS A 25 -4.96 -11.42 11.15
CA HIS A 25 -5.28 -11.17 12.56
C HIS A 25 -5.74 -12.44 13.26
N LYS A 26 -6.48 -13.32 12.59
CA LYS A 26 -6.87 -14.63 13.12
C LYS A 26 -5.66 -15.52 13.41
N GLU A 27 -4.61 -15.45 12.59
CA GLU A 27 -3.40 -16.26 12.73
C GLU A 27 -2.40 -15.68 13.75
N TYR A 28 -2.25 -14.36 13.79
CA TYR A 28 -1.18 -13.69 14.56
C TYR A 28 -1.70 -12.77 15.69
N GLY A 29 -3.00 -12.60 15.80
CA GLY A 29 -3.65 -11.79 16.85
C GLY A 29 -3.30 -10.31 16.74
N LYS A 30 -3.22 -9.64 17.89
CA LYS A 30 -2.95 -8.20 18.01
C LYS A 30 -1.58 -7.73 17.48
N LYS A 31 -0.74 -8.64 17.02
CA LYS A 31 0.54 -8.31 16.36
C LYS A 31 0.33 -7.77 14.94
N VAL A 32 -0.87 -7.91 14.40
CA VAL A 32 -1.24 -7.43 13.07
C VAL A 32 -2.42 -6.48 13.19
N VAL A 33 -2.24 -5.25 12.74
CA VAL A 33 -3.24 -4.18 12.76
C VAL A 33 -3.25 -3.49 11.41
N LEU A 34 -4.45 -3.11 10.94
CA LEU A 34 -4.64 -2.28 9.76
C LEU A 34 -4.99 -0.84 10.17
N ASP A 35 -4.12 0.08 9.85
CA ASP A 35 -4.43 1.52 9.92
C ASP A 35 -5.13 1.93 8.62
N ILE A 36 -6.30 2.59 8.73
CA ILE A 36 -7.09 3.05 7.60
C ILE A 36 -7.16 4.58 7.63
N VAL A 37 -6.59 5.22 6.61
CA VAL A 37 -6.64 6.67 6.41
C VAL A 37 -7.42 6.98 5.14
N GLY A 38 -8.52 7.72 5.24
CA GLY A 38 -9.35 8.04 4.10
C GLY A 38 -10.80 8.35 4.45
N PHE A 39 -11.65 8.29 3.45
CA PHE A 39 -13.08 8.53 3.59
C PHE A 39 -13.89 7.51 2.76
N PHE A 40 -15.14 7.33 3.17
CA PHE A 40 -16.06 6.41 2.50
C PHE A 40 -16.62 7.03 1.22
N GLU A 41 -16.57 6.28 0.14
CA GLU A 41 -17.26 6.60 -1.13
C GLU A 41 -18.36 5.55 -1.40
N ASP A 42 -18.16 4.32 -0.93
CA ASP A 42 -19.14 3.22 -0.95
C ASP A 42 -19.60 2.84 0.47
N GLU A 43 -20.54 1.91 0.59
CA GLU A 43 -21.17 1.50 1.85
C GLU A 43 -20.30 0.54 2.69
N TYR A 44 -19.06 0.94 3.00
CA TYR A 44 -18.14 0.14 3.83
C TYR A 44 -18.09 0.54 5.31
N LYS A 45 -18.87 1.55 5.71
CA LYS A 45 -18.79 2.09 7.07
C LYS A 45 -19.01 1.02 8.14
N GLY A 46 -20.06 0.21 8.02
CA GLY A 46 -20.38 -0.84 8.98
C GLY A 46 -19.29 -1.93 9.07
N GLU A 47 -18.65 -2.27 7.94
CA GLU A 47 -17.55 -3.23 7.95
C GLU A 47 -16.29 -2.68 8.61
N VAL A 48 -15.97 -1.41 8.39
CA VAL A 48 -14.84 -0.74 9.06
C VAL A 48 -15.10 -0.63 10.57
N GLU A 49 -16.32 -0.21 10.98
CA GLU A 49 -16.70 -0.16 12.40
C GLU A 49 -16.52 -1.52 13.08
N LYS A 50 -16.93 -2.60 12.42
CA LYS A 50 -16.75 -3.97 12.94
C LYS A 50 -15.26 -4.36 13.03
N LEU A 51 -14.43 -4.02 12.06
CA LEU A 51 -12.99 -4.27 12.14
C LEU A 51 -12.35 -3.52 13.33
N VAL A 52 -12.82 -2.31 13.62
CA VAL A 52 -12.35 -1.50 14.75
C VAL A 52 -12.81 -2.11 16.08
N GLU A 53 -14.08 -2.50 16.20
CA GLU A 53 -14.63 -3.19 17.38
C GLU A 53 -13.88 -4.49 17.68
N ASP A 54 -13.56 -5.27 16.64
CA ASP A 54 -12.82 -6.53 16.76
C ASP A 54 -11.30 -6.30 17.05
N GLY A 55 -10.83 -5.04 17.09
CA GLY A 55 -9.43 -4.68 17.33
C GLY A 55 -8.49 -5.05 16.17
N ILE A 56 -9.03 -5.25 14.97
CA ILE A 56 -8.30 -5.61 13.74
C ILE A 56 -7.78 -4.36 13.02
N ALA A 57 -8.53 -3.27 13.09
CA ALA A 57 -8.20 -2.01 12.42
C ALA A 57 -8.31 -0.79 13.33
N VAL A 58 -7.64 0.29 12.93
CA VAL A 58 -7.81 1.64 13.45
C VAL A 58 -8.22 2.55 12.30
N PHE A 59 -9.40 3.17 12.40
CA PHE A 59 -9.87 4.13 11.42
C PHE A 59 -9.54 5.55 11.83
N HIS A 60 -8.74 6.23 11.03
CA HIS A 60 -8.24 7.59 11.30
C HIS A 60 -9.05 8.69 10.61
N GLY A 61 -9.96 8.34 9.69
CA GLY A 61 -10.63 9.30 8.83
C GLY A 61 -9.70 9.94 7.80
N PHE A 62 -10.19 10.95 7.09
CA PHE A 62 -9.38 11.73 6.16
C PHE A 62 -8.31 12.56 6.89
N LYS A 63 -7.12 12.62 6.32
CA LYS A 63 -5.99 13.42 6.84
C LYS A 63 -5.39 14.26 5.72
N GLU A 64 -5.23 15.56 5.97
CA GLU A 64 -4.56 16.47 5.04
C GLU A 64 -3.06 16.16 4.94
N ASP A 65 -2.44 15.78 6.05
CA ASP A 65 -1.04 15.34 6.10
C ASP A 65 -0.94 13.84 6.42
N PRO A 66 -0.73 12.97 5.42
CA PRO A 66 -0.60 11.53 5.64
C PRO A 66 0.81 11.09 6.07
N ARG A 67 1.81 11.96 6.03
CA ARG A 67 3.22 11.62 6.29
C ARG A 67 3.47 10.93 7.64
N PRO A 68 2.81 11.31 8.76
CA PRO A 68 2.98 10.60 10.03
C PRO A 68 2.55 9.13 9.94
N TYR A 69 1.49 8.83 9.18
CA TYR A 69 0.97 7.47 9.01
C TYR A 69 1.91 6.61 8.17
N TYR A 70 2.45 7.13 7.06
CA TYR A 70 3.50 6.44 6.31
C TYR A 70 4.71 6.10 7.20
N LYS A 71 5.16 7.04 8.04
CA LYS A 71 6.30 6.82 8.94
C LYS A 71 6.03 5.76 10.00
N ALA A 72 4.81 5.66 10.49
CA ALA A 72 4.42 4.70 11.53
C ALA A 72 4.20 3.28 10.99
N ALA A 73 3.82 3.14 9.72
CA ALA A 73 3.51 1.86 9.11
C ALA A 73 4.75 1.00 8.85
N ASP A 74 4.59 -0.32 8.93
CA ASP A 74 5.59 -1.30 8.48
C ASP A 74 5.48 -1.58 6.98
N CYS A 75 4.28 -1.45 6.40
CA CYS A 75 4.00 -1.69 4.99
C CYS A 75 2.72 -0.97 4.57
N ILE A 76 2.71 -0.45 3.36
CA ILE A 76 1.51 0.13 2.75
C ILE A 76 0.84 -0.90 1.85
N VAL A 77 -0.49 -0.99 1.89
CA VAL A 77 -1.28 -1.94 1.10
C VAL A 77 -2.29 -1.20 0.25
N LEU A 78 -2.20 -1.36 -1.06
CA LEU A 78 -3.12 -0.73 -2.03
C LEU A 78 -3.51 -1.74 -3.11
N PRO A 79 -4.53 -2.60 -2.89
CA PRO A 79 -4.92 -3.67 -3.81
C PRO A 79 -5.91 -3.20 -4.87
N SER A 80 -5.73 -2.00 -5.41
CA SER A 80 -6.63 -1.37 -6.37
C SER A 80 -6.83 -2.21 -7.63
N TYR A 81 -8.02 -2.08 -8.23
CA TYR A 81 -8.34 -2.72 -9.52
C TYR A 81 -7.87 -1.88 -10.70
N HIS A 82 -7.82 -0.57 -10.52
CA HIS A 82 -7.40 0.40 -11.54
C HIS A 82 -6.66 1.56 -10.86
N GLU A 83 -5.55 1.96 -11.45
CA GLU A 83 -4.80 3.17 -11.09
C GLU A 83 -4.26 3.82 -12.37
N GLY A 84 -4.18 5.16 -12.36
CA GLY A 84 -3.28 5.85 -13.25
C GLY A 84 -1.83 5.67 -12.77
N MET A 85 -1.15 6.74 -12.37
CA MET A 85 0.05 6.63 -11.54
C MET A 85 -0.38 6.85 -10.08
N SER A 86 -0.15 5.85 -9.21
CA SER A 86 -0.61 5.92 -7.82
C SER A 86 0.30 6.80 -6.96
N ASN A 87 -0.15 8.00 -6.63
CA ASN A 87 0.58 8.89 -5.70
C ASN A 87 0.82 8.22 -4.34
N VAL A 88 -0.14 7.45 -3.84
CA VAL A 88 0.02 6.71 -2.57
C VAL A 88 1.23 5.79 -2.59
N LEU A 89 1.45 5.07 -3.70
CA LEU A 89 2.60 4.17 -3.83
C LEU A 89 3.92 4.95 -4.00
N LEU A 90 3.91 6.06 -4.74
CA LEU A 90 5.09 6.93 -4.87
C LEU A 90 5.48 7.56 -3.54
N GLU A 91 4.50 8.03 -2.76
CA GLU A 91 4.71 8.60 -1.42
C GLU A 91 5.21 7.53 -0.44
N ALA A 92 4.61 6.33 -0.44
CA ALA A 92 5.05 5.21 0.38
C ALA A 92 6.51 4.86 0.10
N ALA A 93 6.87 4.66 -1.16
CA ALA A 93 8.23 4.36 -1.60
C ALA A 93 9.19 5.49 -1.24
N SER A 94 8.80 6.76 -1.45
CA SER A 94 9.62 7.93 -1.09
C SER A 94 9.87 8.04 0.41
N THR A 95 8.96 7.55 1.25
CA THR A 95 9.14 7.47 2.70
C THR A 95 9.92 6.24 3.16
N GLY A 96 10.40 5.42 2.22
CA GLY A 96 11.17 4.22 2.51
C GLY A 96 10.31 3.11 3.13
N ARG A 97 9.07 2.95 2.66
CA ARG A 97 8.18 1.88 3.12
C ARG A 97 7.93 0.87 2.01
N PRO A 98 8.05 -0.43 2.30
CA PRO A 98 7.65 -1.45 1.35
C PRO A 98 6.15 -1.40 1.11
N VAL A 99 5.74 -1.82 -0.07
CA VAL A 99 4.33 -1.83 -0.45
C VAL A 99 3.86 -3.21 -0.88
N VAL A 100 2.58 -3.49 -0.70
CA VAL A 100 1.87 -4.59 -1.34
C VAL A 100 0.75 -4.00 -2.19
N THR A 101 0.80 -4.24 -3.50
CA THR A 101 -0.16 -3.67 -4.45
C THR A 101 -0.54 -4.65 -5.55
N SER A 102 -1.58 -4.33 -6.31
CA SER A 102 -2.03 -5.15 -7.43
C SER A 102 -1.06 -5.11 -8.61
N LYS A 103 -0.92 -6.24 -9.30
CA LYS A 103 -0.17 -6.35 -10.56
C LYS A 103 -0.98 -5.76 -11.72
N ILE A 104 -1.07 -4.44 -11.77
CA ILE A 104 -1.79 -3.66 -12.80
C ILE A 104 -0.93 -2.48 -13.25
N PRO A 105 -1.17 -1.92 -14.47
CA PRO A 105 -0.60 -0.63 -14.87
C PRO A 105 -0.94 0.46 -13.86
N GLY A 106 -0.01 1.39 -13.63
CA GLY A 106 -0.13 2.44 -12.63
C GLY A 106 0.32 2.04 -11.21
N CYS A 107 0.44 0.73 -10.94
CA CYS A 107 1.03 0.19 -9.71
C CYS A 107 2.40 -0.45 -9.97
N MET A 108 2.51 -1.22 -11.05
CA MET A 108 3.72 -1.98 -11.36
C MET A 108 4.95 -1.10 -11.58
N GLU A 109 4.78 0.10 -12.09
CA GLU A 109 5.86 1.05 -12.36
C GLU A 109 6.57 1.49 -11.07
N SER A 110 5.82 1.57 -9.97
CA SER A 110 6.36 1.98 -8.67
C SER A 110 6.99 0.84 -7.87
N VAL A 111 6.81 -0.43 -8.29
CA VAL A 111 7.22 -1.61 -7.49
C VAL A 111 8.06 -2.58 -8.31
N GLU A 112 9.22 -2.94 -7.78
CA GLU A 112 10.00 -4.10 -8.22
C GLU A 112 9.66 -5.27 -7.30
N ASP A 113 8.94 -6.27 -7.87
CA ASP A 113 8.40 -7.41 -7.10
C ASP A 113 9.50 -8.18 -6.36
N GLY A 114 9.33 -8.34 -5.05
CA GLY A 114 10.30 -8.96 -4.15
C GLY A 114 11.45 -8.07 -3.68
N THR A 115 11.70 -6.92 -4.34
CA THR A 115 12.82 -6.01 -4.03
C THR A 115 12.35 -4.75 -3.29
N THR A 116 11.36 -4.06 -3.83
CA THR A 116 10.84 -2.80 -3.24
C THR A 116 9.46 -2.97 -2.60
N GLY A 117 8.85 -4.12 -2.77
CA GLY A 117 7.52 -4.49 -2.31
C GLY A 117 7.06 -5.76 -2.97
N TYR A 118 5.76 -6.02 -2.93
CA TYR A 118 5.17 -7.20 -3.56
C TYR A 118 3.98 -6.85 -4.44
N LEU A 119 3.85 -7.62 -5.53
CA LEU A 119 2.72 -7.57 -6.45
C LEU A 119 1.78 -8.75 -6.19
N CYS A 120 0.50 -8.48 -5.96
CA CYS A 120 -0.54 -9.49 -5.85
C CYS A 120 -1.42 -9.52 -7.11
N GLN A 121 -2.12 -10.62 -7.32
CA GLN A 121 -3.11 -10.71 -8.39
C GLN A 121 -4.31 -9.81 -8.07
N VAL A 122 -4.75 -9.02 -9.06
CA VAL A 122 -5.92 -8.15 -8.93
C VAL A 122 -7.18 -8.97 -8.66
N LYS A 123 -8.06 -8.46 -7.78
CA LYS A 123 -9.31 -9.14 -7.38
C LYS A 123 -9.09 -10.54 -6.79
N ASN A 124 -7.96 -10.76 -6.13
CA ASN A 124 -7.63 -12.05 -5.53
C ASN A 124 -7.20 -11.84 -4.07
N ALA A 125 -8.16 -12.00 -3.18
CA ALA A 125 -7.96 -11.84 -1.73
C ALA A 125 -6.92 -12.81 -1.15
N HIS A 126 -6.83 -14.03 -1.70
CA HIS A 126 -5.83 -15.00 -1.25
C HIS A 126 -4.42 -14.60 -1.67
N SER A 127 -4.24 -14.12 -2.90
CA SER A 127 -2.95 -13.60 -3.37
C SER A 127 -2.51 -12.39 -2.54
N LEU A 128 -3.42 -11.48 -2.22
CA LEU A 128 -3.14 -10.34 -1.35
C LEU A 128 -2.70 -10.80 0.05
N TYR A 129 -3.47 -11.71 0.65
CA TYR A 129 -3.12 -12.29 1.96
C TYR A 129 -1.71 -12.91 1.93
N GLN A 130 -1.36 -13.70 0.92
CA GLN A 130 -0.04 -14.33 0.80
C GLN A 130 1.07 -13.26 0.81
N LYS A 131 0.92 -12.19 0.04
CA LYS A 131 1.94 -11.12 -0.04
C LYS A 131 2.04 -10.30 1.25
N MET A 132 0.93 -10.02 1.92
CA MET A 132 0.94 -9.40 3.24
C MET A 132 1.58 -10.32 4.29
N ASN A 133 1.33 -11.63 4.21
CA ASN A 133 1.96 -12.63 5.08
C ASN A 133 3.47 -12.74 4.85
N GLU A 134 3.95 -12.65 3.61
CA GLU A 134 5.39 -12.58 3.31
C GLU A 134 6.03 -11.35 3.98
N ILE A 135 5.39 -10.18 3.94
CA ILE A 135 5.86 -8.97 4.67
C ILE A 135 5.88 -9.20 6.19
N TYR A 136 4.84 -9.83 6.73
CA TYR A 136 4.77 -10.10 8.17
C TYR A 136 5.96 -10.94 8.66
N HIS A 137 6.38 -11.94 7.87
CA HIS A 137 7.49 -12.83 8.23
C HIS A 137 8.89 -12.25 7.96
N LYS A 138 8.99 -11.13 7.25
CA LYS A 138 10.28 -10.44 7.11
C LYS A 138 10.73 -9.85 8.43
N SER A 139 12.02 -9.92 8.70
CA SER A 139 12.61 -9.19 9.82
C SER A 139 12.42 -7.67 9.64
N ARG A 140 12.58 -6.92 10.72
CA ARG A 140 12.56 -5.46 10.62
C ARG A 140 13.64 -4.94 9.67
N ALA A 141 14.85 -5.50 9.74
CA ALA A 141 15.95 -5.13 8.88
C ALA A 141 15.66 -5.39 7.39
N ASP A 142 15.03 -6.53 7.06
CA ASP A 142 14.64 -6.84 5.68
C ASP A 142 13.57 -5.87 5.15
N ARG A 143 12.60 -5.47 5.99
CA ARG A 143 11.60 -4.47 5.60
C ARG A 143 12.22 -3.09 5.41
N GLU A 144 13.16 -2.70 6.26
CA GLU A 144 13.91 -1.44 6.15
C GLU A 144 14.77 -1.41 4.87
N GLU A 145 15.44 -2.51 4.53
CA GLU A 145 16.22 -2.61 3.28
C GLU A 145 15.30 -2.58 2.05
N MET A 146 14.18 -3.29 2.07
CA MET A 146 13.16 -3.21 1.01
C MET A 146 12.64 -1.79 0.83
N GLY A 147 12.37 -1.08 1.92
CA GLY A 147 11.95 0.33 1.89
C GLY A 147 13.03 1.26 1.36
N LYS A 148 14.31 1.01 1.68
CA LYS A 148 15.44 1.76 1.13
C LYS A 148 15.54 1.57 -0.38
N CYS A 149 15.47 0.33 -0.86
CA CYS A 149 15.43 0.05 -2.30
C CYS A 149 14.26 0.77 -2.99
N ALA A 150 13.09 0.82 -2.35
CA ALA A 150 11.93 1.53 -2.86
C ALA A 150 12.22 3.04 -2.99
N ARG A 151 12.82 3.66 -1.98
CA ARG A 151 13.20 5.08 -2.00
C ARG A 151 14.25 5.39 -3.07
N ASP A 152 15.25 4.53 -3.20
CA ASP A 152 16.31 4.68 -4.22
C ASP A 152 15.73 4.61 -5.63
N LYS A 153 14.77 3.71 -5.88
CA LYS A 153 13.99 3.66 -7.13
C LYS A 153 13.25 4.98 -7.38
N MET A 154 12.57 5.54 -6.37
CA MET A 154 11.86 6.81 -6.52
C MET A 154 12.82 7.95 -6.86
N ALA A 155 13.97 8.03 -6.20
CA ALA A 155 14.97 9.05 -6.49
C ALA A 155 15.57 8.92 -7.91
N ARG A 156 15.71 7.69 -8.41
CA ARG A 156 16.27 7.42 -9.75
C ARG A 156 15.27 7.67 -10.88
N GLU A 157 14.01 7.29 -10.70
CA GLU A 157 13.04 7.19 -11.80
C GLU A 157 11.93 8.24 -11.75
N PHE A 158 11.59 8.74 -10.55
CA PHE A 158 10.45 9.63 -10.32
C PHE A 158 10.84 11.00 -9.75
N ALA A 159 12.14 11.30 -9.60
CA ALA A 159 12.56 12.64 -9.21
C ALA A 159 12.11 13.64 -10.28
N LYS A 160 11.62 14.80 -9.83
CA LYS A 160 11.05 15.84 -10.72
C LYS A 160 11.96 16.20 -11.88
N ASP A 161 13.27 16.33 -11.61
CA ASP A 161 14.25 16.70 -12.63
C ASP A 161 14.43 15.60 -13.68
N GLU A 162 14.38 14.32 -13.28
CA GLU A 162 14.47 13.19 -14.21
C GLU A 162 13.21 13.08 -15.07
N VAL A 163 12.03 13.24 -14.48
CA VAL A 163 10.76 13.24 -15.22
C VAL A 163 10.72 14.38 -16.23
N LEU A 164 11.18 15.58 -15.86
CA LEU A 164 11.27 16.72 -16.77
C LEU A 164 12.23 16.47 -17.94
N LYS A 165 13.42 15.91 -17.67
CA LYS A 165 14.39 15.56 -18.72
C LYS A 165 13.80 14.57 -19.74
N MET A 166 13.16 13.51 -19.25
CA MET A 166 12.52 12.50 -20.11
C MET A 166 11.38 13.08 -20.94
N THR A 167 10.56 13.95 -20.35
CA THR A 167 9.44 14.61 -21.05
C THR A 167 9.95 15.54 -22.15
N VAL A 168 10.95 16.37 -21.86
CA VAL A 168 11.54 17.30 -22.85
C VAL A 168 12.22 16.53 -23.99
N ALA A 169 12.89 15.41 -23.70
CA ALA A 169 13.51 14.57 -24.74
C ALA A 169 12.46 14.03 -25.72
N LYS A 170 11.33 13.50 -25.22
CA LYS A 170 10.24 12.96 -26.05
C LYS A 170 9.48 14.01 -26.87
N VAL A 171 9.44 15.28 -26.44
CA VAL A 171 8.77 16.35 -27.19
C VAL A 171 9.66 16.87 -28.34
N LYS A 172 10.96 16.58 -28.32
CA LYS A 172 11.91 16.99 -29.36
C LYS A 172 12.11 15.95 -30.48
N GLU A 173 11.56 14.74 -30.32
CA GLU A 173 11.45 13.69 -31.34
C GLU A 173 10.18 13.89 -32.19
#